data_576c979f48b6d8cf0646f9d347a114a2
#
_entry.id   576c979f48b6d8cf0646f9d347a114a2
#
_cell.length_a   1.000
_cell.length_b   1.000
_cell.length_c   1.000
_cell.angle_alpha   90.00
_cell.angle_beta   90.00
_cell.angle_gamma   90.00
#
_symmetry.space_group_name_H-M   'P 1'
#
loop_
_entity.id
_entity.type
_entity.pdbx_description
1 polymer ?
#
loop_
_entity_poly.entity_id
_entity_poly.type
_entity_poly.pdbx_seq_one_letter_code
_entity_poly.pdbx_strand_id
1 'polypeptide(L)'
;MPLLDLKLPDGIVKYSTTKEFSEGSFPKALERDHSTKPGVWGVLCVTSGSVVFHDVSLDETREIQTGEKQVILPETLHSARASKDAKFFVEFYSANQEQPKGAAEEGA
;
A
#
# COMPACT_ATOMS: atom_id res chain seq x y z
N MET A 1 0.96 17.56 -1.43
CA MET A 1 0.19 16.89 -2.49
C MET A 1 -0.79 15.93 -1.84
N PRO A 2 -2.08 16.02 -2.16
CA PRO A 2 -3.08 15.11 -1.57
C PRO A 2 -2.85 13.67 -1.97
N LEU A 3 -3.08 12.76 -1.02
CA LEU A 3 -2.93 11.33 -1.29
C LEU A 3 -3.77 10.89 -2.48
N LEU A 4 -4.94 11.46 -2.63
CA LEU A 4 -5.86 11.11 -3.72
C LEU A 4 -5.26 11.36 -5.09
N ASP A 5 -4.34 12.31 -5.20
CA ASP A 5 -3.76 12.71 -6.48
C ASP A 5 -2.48 11.95 -6.83
N LEU A 6 -2.00 11.07 -5.97
CA LEU A 6 -0.80 10.29 -6.26
C LEU A 6 -1.08 9.31 -7.39
N LYS A 7 -0.13 9.20 -8.32
CA LYS A 7 -0.23 8.31 -9.47
C LYS A 7 1.07 7.55 -9.65
N LEU A 8 0.96 6.35 -10.19
CA LEU A 8 2.14 5.57 -10.53
C LEU A 8 2.85 6.24 -11.71
N PRO A 9 4.19 6.29 -11.69
CA PRO A 9 4.93 6.83 -12.84
C PRO A 9 4.86 5.90 -14.04
N ASP A 10 5.13 6.47 -15.22
CA ASP A 10 5.21 5.66 -16.43
C ASP A 10 6.41 4.74 -16.35
N GLY A 11 6.31 3.59 -16.99
CA GLY A 11 7.45 2.70 -17.15
C GLY A 11 7.68 1.74 -16.00
N ILE A 12 6.86 1.76 -14.95
CA ILE A 12 6.97 0.74 -13.91
C ILE A 12 5.98 -0.37 -14.16
N VAL A 13 6.27 -1.54 -13.60
CA VAL A 13 5.54 -2.77 -13.87
C VAL A 13 5.14 -3.43 -12.56
N LYS A 14 3.93 -3.96 -12.53
CA LYS A 14 3.50 -4.76 -11.39
C LYS A 14 4.25 -6.09 -11.42
N TYR A 15 4.93 -6.43 -10.34
CA TYR A 15 5.67 -7.68 -10.26
C TYR A 15 5.16 -8.60 -9.16
N SER A 16 4.32 -8.11 -8.26
CA SER A 16 3.83 -8.93 -7.16
C SER A 16 2.50 -8.39 -6.65
N THR A 17 1.69 -9.28 -6.10
CA THR A 17 0.44 -8.91 -5.44
C THR A 17 0.33 -9.75 -4.18
N THR A 18 -0.01 -9.14 -3.06
CA THR A 18 -0.20 -9.89 -1.83
C THR A 18 -1.50 -10.69 -1.90
N LYS A 19 -1.66 -11.63 -0.97
CA LYS A 19 -2.98 -12.23 -0.77
C LYS A 19 -3.92 -11.15 -0.26
N GLU A 20 -5.21 -11.45 -0.28
CA GLU A 20 -6.19 -10.56 0.33
C GLU A 20 -6.12 -10.70 1.84
N PHE A 21 -5.92 -9.57 2.52
CA PHE A 21 -5.89 -9.54 3.98
C PHE A 21 -7.29 -9.23 4.52
N SER A 22 -7.58 -9.81 5.68
CA SER A 22 -8.82 -9.55 6.41
C SER A 22 -8.48 -9.44 7.89
N GLU A 23 -9.49 -9.29 8.74
CA GLU A 23 -9.26 -9.13 10.18
C GLU A 23 -8.35 -10.21 10.75
N GLY A 24 -8.55 -11.46 10.39
CA GLY A 24 -7.77 -12.56 10.93
C GLY A 24 -6.37 -12.71 10.35
N SER A 25 -6.05 -12.01 9.26
CA SER A 25 -4.76 -12.15 8.58
C SER A 25 -4.03 -10.82 8.40
N PHE A 26 -4.56 -9.74 8.93
CA PHE A 26 -3.98 -8.40 8.81
C PHE A 26 -2.65 -8.35 9.58
N PRO A 27 -1.51 -8.08 8.91
CA PRO A 27 -0.24 -8.00 9.61
C PRO A 27 -0.21 -6.80 10.55
N LYS A 28 0.08 -7.03 11.82
CA LYS A 28 0.11 -5.94 12.79
C LYS A 28 1.15 -4.89 12.46
N ALA A 29 2.19 -5.26 11.75
CA ALA A 29 3.22 -4.32 11.36
C ALA A 29 2.67 -3.18 10.49
N LEU A 30 1.57 -3.42 9.77
CA LEU A 30 0.97 -2.38 8.93
C LEU A 30 0.35 -1.26 9.74
N GLU A 31 0.02 -1.50 11.01
CA GLU A 31 -0.54 -0.46 11.87
C GLU A 31 0.51 0.50 12.40
N ARG A 32 1.79 0.15 12.25
CA ARG A 32 2.90 1.00 12.65
C ARG A 32 3.52 1.60 11.40
N ASP A 33 4.23 2.72 11.59
CA ASP A 33 4.90 3.36 10.48
C ASP A 33 5.92 2.39 9.86
N HIS A 34 5.82 2.20 8.57
CA HIS A 34 6.72 1.35 7.80
C HIS A 34 6.86 1.94 6.40
N SER A 35 7.76 1.40 5.61
CA SER A 35 7.99 1.92 4.26
C SER A 35 8.25 0.78 3.29
N THR A 36 8.08 1.09 2.00
CA THR A 36 8.53 0.18 0.96
C THR A 36 10.01 0.39 0.72
N LYS A 37 10.62 -0.55 0.01
CA LYS A 37 12.03 -0.45 -0.36
C LYS A 37 12.23 0.60 -1.44
N PRO A 38 13.48 1.07 -1.64
CA PRO A 38 13.77 2.02 -2.71
C PRO A 38 13.28 1.51 -4.06
N GLY A 39 12.63 2.38 -4.80
CA GLY A 39 12.12 2.06 -6.13
C GLY A 39 10.85 1.22 -6.15
N VAL A 40 10.33 0.82 -5.00
CA VAL A 40 9.13 -0.01 -4.93
C VAL A 40 7.92 0.85 -4.61
N TRP A 41 6.98 0.87 -5.53
CA TRP A 41 5.69 1.55 -5.38
C TRP A 41 4.64 0.52 -4.99
N GLY A 42 3.64 0.95 -4.25
CA GLY A 42 2.52 0.09 -3.90
C GLY A 42 1.21 0.67 -4.34
N VAL A 43 0.20 -0.19 -4.48
CA VAL A 43 -1.19 0.24 -4.65
C VAL A 43 -2.03 -0.60 -3.70
N LEU A 44 -2.61 0.06 -2.71
CA LEU A 44 -3.49 -0.60 -1.76
C LEU A 44 -4.91 -0.60 -2.32
N CYS A 45 -5.50 -1.78 -2.44
CA CYS A 45 -6.81 -1.96 -3.06
C CYS A 45 -7.79 -2.52 -2.03
N VAL A 46 -8.82 -1.76 -1.70
CA VAL A 46 -9.82 -2.17 -0.71
C VAL A 46 -10.98 -2.86 -1.42
N THR A 47 -11.25 -4.11 -1.04
CA THR A 47 -12.31 -4.91 -1.64
C THR A 47 -13.55 -4.98 -0.75
N SER A 48 -13.41 -4.69 0.54
CA SER A 48 -14.53 -4.68 1.48
C SER A 48 -14.20 -3.76 2.64
N GLY A 49 -15.18 -3.12 3.23
CA GLY A 49 -14.97 -2.24 4.37
C GLY A 49 -14.13 -1.03 4.01
N SER A 50 -13.29 -0.59 4.92
CA SER A 50 -12.44 0.57 4.70
C SER A 50 -11.09 0.42 5.39
N VAL A 51 -10.09 1.17 4.89
CA VAL A 51 -8.75 1.23 5.45
C VAL A 51 -8.35 2.68 5.58
N VAL A 52 -7.90 3.08 6.76
CA VAL A 52 -7.39 4.42 7.00
C VAL A 52 -5.88 4.39 6.75
N PHE A 53 -5.43 5.10 5.74
CA PHE A 53 -4.04 5.15 5.33
C PHE A 53 -3.45 6.49 5.71
N HIS A 54 -2.30 6.47 6.37
CA HIS A 54 -1.60 7.69 6.77
C HIS A 54 -0.19 7.70 6.17
N ASP A 55 0.14 8.77 5.46
CA ASP A 55 1.48 8.99 4.91
C ASP A 55 2.17 10.05 5.75
N VAL A 56 3.26 9.65 6.41
CA VAL A 56 3.97 10.53 7.34
C VAL A 56 4.66 11.66 6.59
N SER A 57 5.25 11.36 5.44
CA SER A 57 6.02 12.36 4.70
C SER A 57 5.15 13.49 4.18
N LEU A 58 3.92 13.20 3.80
CA LEU A 58 2.97 14.19 3.34
C LEU A 58 2.09 14.73 4.47
N ASP A 59 2.17 14.09 5.63
CA ASP A 59 1.32 14.39 6.78
C ASP A 59 -0.17 14.40 6.38
N GLU A 60 -0.57 13.35 5.67
CA GLU A 60 -1.93 13.21 5.19
C GLU A 60 -2.51 11.85 5.52
N THR A 61 -3.81 11.86 5.78
CA THR A 61 -4.57 10.65 6.10
C THR A 61 -5.76 10.56 5.16
N ARG A 62 -6.02 9.37 4.68
CA ARG A 62 -7.16 9.12 3.82
C ARG A 62 -7.85 7.84 4.21
N GLU A 63 -9.18 7.87 4.31
CA GLU A 63 -9.96 6.65 4.46
C GLU A 63 -10.30 6.12 3.07
N ILE A 64 -9.85 4.90 2.79
CA ILE A 64 -10.04 4.28 1.49
C ILE A 64 -11.23 3.35 1.60
N GLN A 65 -12.26 3.62 0.80
CA GLN A 65 -13.50 2.86 0.85
C GLN A 65 -13.46 1.67 -0.10
N THR A 66 -14.45 0.80 0.05
CA THR A 66 -14.60 -0.35 -0.85
C THR A 66 -14.58 0.09 -2.31
N GLY A 67 -13.74 -0.57 -3.11
CA GLY A 67 -13.60 -0.27 -4.52
C GLY A 67 -12.60 0.81 -4.84
N GLU A 68 -12.02 1.45 -3.82
CA GLU A 68 -11.02 2.50 -4.02
C GLU A 68 -9.62 1.98 -3.86
N LYS A 69 -8.67 2.74 -4.37
CA LYS A 69 -7.24 2.39 -4.32
C LYS A 69 -6.42 3.57 -3.84
N GLN A 70 -5.24 3.28 -3.31
CA GLN A 70 -4.30 4.31 -2.86
C GLN A 70 -2.89 3.97 -3.30
N VAL A 71 -2.25 4.89 -4.02
CA VAL A 71 -0.85 4.75 -4.40
C VAL A 71 0.04 5.00 -3.18
N ILE A 72 1.06 4.15 -3.02
CA ILE A 72 2.01 4.21 -1.92
C ILE A 72 3.38 4.55 -2.50
N LEU A 73 3.95 5.66 -2.01
CA LEU A 73 5.26 6.13 -2.49
C LEU A 73 6.40 5.27 -1.97
N PRO A 74 7.49 5.11 -2.74
CA PRO A 74 8.68 4.39 -2.25
C PRO A 74 9.33 5.13 -1.09
N GLU A 75 9.89 4.37 -0.15
CA GLU A 75 10.73 4.89 0.93
C GLU A 75 10.06 5.89 1.87
N THR A 76 8.76 6.08 1.79
CA THR A 76 8.07 6.98 2.70
C THR A 76 7.41 6.18 3.81
N LEU A 77 7.46 6.71 5.02
CA LEU A 77 6.80 6.06 6.14
C LEU A 77 5.29 6.21 6.02
N HIS A 78 4.59 5.13 6.24
CA HIS A 78 3.13 5.12 6.19
C HIS A 78 2.60 4.02 7.10
N SER A 79 1.32 4.10 7.41
CA SER A 79 0.64 3.09 8.20
C SER A 79 -0.77 2.90 7.68
N ALA A 80 -1.37 1.77 8.02
CA ALA A 80 -2.73 1.45 7.59
C ALA A 80 -3.49 0.83 8.75
N ARG A 81 -4.74 1.21 8.89
CA ARG A 81 -5.60 0.69 9.94
C ARG A 81 -6.92 0.26 9.31
N ALA A 82 -7.23 -1.03 9.39
CA ALA A 82 -8.38 -1.60 8.72
C ALA A 82 -9.60 -1.63 9.64
N SER A 83 -10.79 -1.42 9.06
CA SER A 83 -12.03 -1.64 9.79
C SER A 83 -12.22 -3.14 10.02
N LYS A 84 -13.13 -3.52 10.92
CA LYS A 84 -13.32 -4.92 11.27
C LYS A 84 -13.72 -5.78 10.08
N ASP A 85 -14.49 -5.22 9.16
CA ASP A 85 -14.96 -5.94 7.98
C ASP A 85 -14.10 -5.71 6.76
N ALA A 86 -12.94 -5.06 6.93
CA ALA A 86 -12.11 -4.69 5.80
C ALA A 86 -11.44 -5.90 5.18
N LYS A 87 -11.34 -5.86 3.86
CA LYS A 87 -10.53 -6.77 3.07
C LYS A 87 -9.78 -5.94 2.06
N PHE A 88 -8.49 -6.23 1.90
CA PHE A 88 -7.68 -5.47 0.98
C PHE A 88 -6.47 -6.29 0.56
N PHE A 89 -5.85 -5.89 -0.54
CA PHE A 89 -4.58 -6.45 -0.97
C PHE A 89 -3.71 -5.31 -1.48
N VAL A 90 -2.43 -5.60 -1.67
CA VAL A 90 -1.47 -4.60 -2.15
C VAL A 90 -0.76 -5.14 -3.38
N GLU A 91 -0.70 -4.32 -4.42
CA GLU A 91 0.06 -4.60 -5.62
C GLU A 91 1.40 -3.85 -5.53
N PHE A 92 2.48 -4.50 -5.94
CA PHE A 92 3.81 -3.89 -5.92
C PHE A 92 4.32 -3.69 -7.33
N TYR A 93 4.92 -2.52 -7.54
CA TYR A 93 5.43 -2.09 -8.85
C TYR A 93 6.88 -1.63 -8.72
N SER A 94 7.68 -1.87 -9.75
CA SER A 94 9.04 -1.34 -9.83
C SER A 94 9.44 -1.26 -11.29
N ALA A 95 10.60 -0.64 -11.56
CA ALA A 95 11.17 -0.67 -12.89
C ALA A 95 11.44 -2.13 -13.26
N ASN A 96 11.20 -2.49 -14.51
CA ASN A 96 11.03 -3.87 -14.92
C ASN A 96 12.16 -4.83 -14.57
N GLN A 97 13.39 -4.39 -14.51
CA GLN A 97 14.51 -5.28 -14.27
C GLN A 97 15.08 -5.19 -12.86
N GLU A 98 14.48 -4.37 -12.03
CA GLU A 98 15.00 -4.07 -10.70
C GLU A 98 14.11 -4.61 -9.61
N GLN A 99 13.44 -5.71 -9.88
CA GLN A 99 12.45 -6.23 -8.95
C GLN A 99 13.11 -6.82 -7.71
N PRO A 100 12.93 -6.21 -6.54
CA PRO A 100 13.55 -6.70 -5.32
C PRO A 100 12.94 -8.02 -4.89
N LYS A 101 13.79 -8.94 -4.44
CA LYS A 101 13.30 -10.20 -3.92
C LYS A 101 12.60 -9.99 -2.59
N GLY A 102 11.44 -10.61 -2.42
CA GLY A 102 10.74 -10.60 -1.16
C GLY A 102 10.14 -9.26 -0.77
N ALA A 103 10.16 -8.26 -1.64
CA ALA A 103 9.64 -6.95 -1.31
C ALA A 103 8.14 -6.98 -1.01
N ALA A 104 7.42 -7.88 -1.63
CA ALA A 104 5.98 -7.97 -1.47
C ALA A 104 5.55 -8.31 -0.05
N GLU A 105 6.41 -8.97 0.70
CA GLU A 105 6.03 -9.39 2.05
C GLU A 105 6.39 -8.38 3.12
N GLU A 106 7.15 -7.38 2.80
CA GLU A 106 7.71 -6.48 3.79
C GLU A 106 7.27 -5.04 3.64
N GLY A 107 6.82 -4.63 2.51
CA GLY A 107 6.73 -3.24 2.18
C GLY A 107 5.35 -2.63 2.26
N ALA A 108 4.38 -3.38 2.62
CA ALA A 108 3.04 -2.81 2.65
C ALA A 108 2.71 -2.26 4.01
#